data_0e927429d5eaa24497006196df53c438
#
_entry.id   0e927429d5eaa24497006196df53c438
#
_cell.length_a   1.000
_cell.length_b   1.000
_cell.length_c   1.000
_cell.angle_alpha   90.00
_cell.angle_beta   90.00
_cell.angle_gamma   90.00
#
_symmetry.space_group_name_H-M   'P 1'
#
loop_
_entity.id
_entity.type
_entity.pdbx_description
1 polymer ?
#
loop_
_entity_poly.entity_id
_entity_poly.type
_entity_poly.pdbx_seq_one_letter_code
_entity_poly.pdbx_strand_id
1 'polypeptide(L)'
;MGTSSWVLRGTKEAMQRSLGSCCHGAGRVMSRTQAKKTIRGENLRKQLNRDGITIRARSMAGLAEEAPAAYKDVDLVVDTVTNAGIAAKVALLKPLVVIKG
;
A
#
# COMPACT_ATOMS: atom_id res chain seq x y z
N MET A 1 2.42 -0.67 -3.11
CA MET A 1 3.03 -0.52 -4.46
C MET A 1 1.96 -0.77 -5.51
N GLY A 2 1.89 0.01 -6.57
CA GLY A 2 1.00 -0.26 -7.73
C GLY A 2 -0.47 0.13 -7.58
N THR A 3 -0.93 0.53 -6.43
CA THR A 3 -2.30 1.01 -6.19
C THR A 3 -2.30 2.50 -5.90
N SER A 4 -2.48 2.88 -4.65
CA SER A 4 -2.56 4.27 -4.22
C SER A 4 -1.87 4.50 -2.88
N SER A 5 -1.61 5.75 -2.58
CA SER A 5 -1.26 6.23 -1.24
C SER A 5 -2.18 7.38 -0.87
N TRP A 6 -2.46 7.53 0.41
CA TRP A 6 -3.33 8.59 0.91
C TRP A 6 -2.55 9.56 1.78
N VAL A 7 -2.76 10.85 1.56
CA VAL A 7 -2.43 11.88 2.54
C VAL A 7 -3.63 12.04 3.46
N LEU A 8 -3.41 11.85 4.75
CA LEU A 8 -4.42 11.94 5.78
C LEU A 8 -4.08 13.08 6.74
N ARG A 9 -5.09 13.75 7.26
CA ARG A 9 -4.98 14.72 8.34
C ARG A 9 -5.55 14.10 9.61
N GLY A 10 -4.80 14.11 10.69
CA GLY A 10 -5.29 13.69 12.02
C GLY A 10 -6.43 14.58 12.51
N THR A 11 -7.26 14.04 13.39
CA THR A 11 -8.38 14.74 14.01
C THR A 11 -8.15 14.92 15.52
N LYS A 12 -8.91 15.82 16.15
CA LYS A 12 -8.90 15.93 17.63
C LYS A 12 -9.41 14.65 18.30
N GLU A 13 -10.36 13.97 17.68
CA GLU A 13 -10.92 12.71 18.19
C GLU A 13 -9.91 11.58 18.21
N ALA A 14 -8.87 11.61 17.36
CA ALA A 14 -7.83 10.61 17.34
C ALA A 14 -7.11 10.46 18.69
N MET A 15 -6.93 11.55 19.44
CA MET A 15 -6.34 11.48 20.78
C MET A 15 -7.15 10.65 21.75
N GLN A 16 -8.48 10.74 21.70
CA GLN A 16 -9.38 10.00 22.58
C GLN A 16 -9.56 8.55 22.13
N ARG A 17 -9.62 8.30 20.80
CA ARG A 17 -9.93 6.99 20.22
C ARG A 17 -8.74 6.09 20.03
N SER A 18 -7.57 6.66 19.69
CA SER A 18 -6.37 5.90 19.30
C SER A 18 -5.08 6.47 19.87
N LEU A 19 -5.14 7.33 20.88
CA LEU A 19 -3.99 8.03 21.46
C LEU A 19 -3.16 8.79 20.40
N GLY A 20 -3.85 9.38 19.42
CA GLY A 20 -3.23 10.08 18.30
C GLY A 20 -2.59 9.18 17.24
N SER A 21 -2.79 7.87 17.34
CA SER A 21 -2.22 6.91 16.38
C SER A 21 -3.13 6.69 15.17
N CYS A 22 -2.51 6.42 14.02
CA CYS A 22 -3.21 6.03 12.79
C CYS A 22 -2.42 4.92 12.08
N CYS A 23 -3.05 4.23 11.14
CA CYS A 23 -2.35 3.25 10.30
C CYS A 23 -1.28 3.96 9.44
N HIS A 24 -0.10 3.33 9.28
CA HIS A 24 0.94 3.78 8.35
C HIS A 24 0.92 3.01 7.02
N GLY A 25 0.17 1.93 6.92
CA GLY A 25 0.02 1.10 5.73
C GLY A 25 -1.18 0.15 5.84
N ALA A 26 -1.55 -0.45 4.71
CA ALA A 26 -2.75 -1.28 4.62
C ALA A 26 -2.65 -2.62 5.37
N GLY A 27 -1.45 -3.08 5.67
CA GLY A 27 -1.23 -4.42 6.22
C GLY A 27 -1.32 -5.51 5.14
N ARG A 28 -0.78 -6.68 5.45
CA ARG A 28 -0.67 -7.81 4.51
C ARG A 28 -1.83 -8.80 4.68
N VAL A 29 -2.21 -9.43 3.57
CA VAL A 29 -3.14 -10.58 3.54
C VAL A 29 -2.41 -11.91 3.30
N MET A 30 -1.13 -11.87 2.87
CA MET A 30 -0.29 -13.06 2.72
C MET A 30 1.15 -12.79 3.18
N SER A 31 1.87 -13.84 3.58
CA SER A 31 3.27 -13.75 3.96
C SER A 31 4.17 -13.46 2.75
N ARG A 32 5.39 -12.94 3.01
CA ARG A 32 6.40 -12.74 1.95
C ARG A 32 6.73 -14.04 1.22
N THR A 33 6.88 -15.14 1.98
CA THR A 33 7.15 -16.47 1.40
C THR A 33 6.02 -16.92 0.47
N GLN A 34 4.77 -16.73 0.88
CA GLN A 34 3.62 -17.06 0.05
C GLN A 34 3.56 -16.19 -1.21
N ALA A 35 3.80 -14.89 -1.08
CA ALA A 35 3.83 -13.97 -2.23
C ALA A 35 4.89 -14.40 -3.27
N LYS A 36 6.11 -14.76 -2.82
CA LYS A 36 7.16 -15.29 -3.73
C LYS A 36 6.78 -16.58 -4.44
N LYS A 37 6.01 -17.46 -3.77
CA LYS A 37 5.56 -18.73 -4.36
C LYS A 37 4.45 -18.53 -5.40
N THR A 38 3.57 -17.56 -5.18
CA THR A 38 2.35 -17.37 -5.99
C THR A 38 2.49 -16.28 -7.06
N ILE A 39 3.38 -15.31 -6.88
CA ILE A 39 3.53 -14.15 -7.75
C ILE A 39 4.90 -14.18 -8.44
N ARG A 40 4.89 -14.08 -9.77
CA ARG A 40 6.13 -13.95 -10.55
C ARG A 40 6.48 -12.47 -10.73
N GLY A 41 7.65 -12.06 -10.21
CA GLY A 41 8.09 -10.66 -10.22
C GLY A 41 8.22 -10.05 -11.62
N GLU A 42 8.63 -10.84 -12.63
CA GLU A 42 8.70 -10.40 -14.02
C GLU A 42 7.33 -10.04 -14.58
N ASN A 43 6.30 -10.85 -14.28
CA ASN A 43 4.94 -10.59 -14.73
C ASN A 43 4.38 -9.33 -14.06
N LEU A 44 4.62 -9.21 -12.76
CA LEU A 44 4.25 -8.02 -11.99
C LEU A 44 4.92 -6.77 -12.55
N ARG A 45 6.22 -6.80 -12.84
CA ARG A 45 6.94 -5.68 -13.45
C ARG A 45 6.34 -5.28 -14.80
N LYS A 46 6.04 -6.26 -15.67
CA LYS A 46 5.40 -6.01 -16.97
C LYS A 46 4.03 -5.36 -16.81
N GLN A 47 3.23 -5.84 -15.87
CA GLN A 47 1.92 -5.28 -15.59
C GLN A 47 2.02 -3.84 -15.11
N LEU A 48 2.84 -3.56 -14.08
CA LEU A 48 2.99 -2.21 -13.54
C LEU A 48 3.54 -1.22 -14.58
N ASN A 49 4.46 -1.66 -15.44
CA ASN A 49 4.94 -0.82 -16.55
C ASN A 49 3.83 -0.49 -17.55
N ARG A 50 2.92 -1.43 -17.87
CA ARG A 50 1.74 -1.15 -18.73
C ARG A 50 0.81 -0.14 -18.07
N ASP A 51 0.70 -0.18 -16.74
CA ASP A 51 -0.10 0.74 -15.95
C ASP A 51 0.59 2.13 -15.78
N GLY A 52 1.72 2.35 -16.47
CA GLY A 52 2.47 3.62 -16.45
C GLY A 52 3.39 3.79 -15.24
N ILE A 53 3.64 2.73 -14.48
CA ILE A 53 4.47 2.79 -13.26
C ILE A 53 5.87 2.26 -13.58
N THR A 54 6.89 3.11 -13.50
CA THR A 54 8.29 2.71 -13.67
C THR A 54 8.80 1.95 -12.45
N ILE A 55 9.34 0.75 -12.65
CA ILE A 55 9.83 -0.11 -11.57
C ILE A 55 11.36 -0.24 -11.61
N ARG A 56 11.98 -0.01 -10.46
CA ARG A 56 13.38 -0.33 -10.16
C ARG A 56 13.42 -1.23 -8.92
N ALA A 57 13.83 -2.46 -9.09
CA ALA A 57 13.93 -3.44 -8.00
C ALA A 57 15.27 -4.17 -8.04
N ARG A 58 15.84 -4.43 -6.87
CA ARG A 58 17.10 -5.17 -6.74
C ARG A 58 16.95 -6.62 -7.18
N SER A 59 15.78 -7.22 -6.97
CA SER A 59 15.49 -8.58 -7.41
C SER A 59 14.01 -8.75 -7.76
N MET A 60 13.70 -9.70 -8.64
CA MET A 60 12.33 -10.05 -8.97
C MET A 60 11.60 -10.76 -7.82
N ALA A 61 12.33 -11.49 -6.99
CA ALA A 61 11.79 -12.10 -5.77
C ALA A 61 11.37 -11.02 -4.75
N GLY A 62 12.20 -10.01 -4.52
CA GLY A 62 11.87 -8.87 -3.67
C GLY A 62 10.70 -8.06 -4.21
N LEU A 63 10.58 -7.92 -5.53
CA LEU A 63 9.43 -7.29 -6.14
C LEU A 63 8.13 -8.09 -5.90
N ALA A 64 8.18 -9.42 -6.04
CA ALA A 64 7.06 -10.30 -5.78
C ALA A 64 6.57 -10.25 -4.33
N GLU A 65 7.50 -10.15 -3.35
CA GLU A 65 7.15 -9.98 -1.93
C GLU A 65 6.25 -8.78 -1.67
N GLU A 66 6.44 -7.71 -2.44
CA GLU A 66 5.80 -6.41 -2.26
C GLU A 66 4.63 -6.18 -3.24
N ALA A 67 4.17 -7.24 -3.91
CA ALA A 67 3.08 -7.17 -4.87
C ALA A 67 1.79 -6.59 -4.24
N PRO A 68 1.00 -5.81 -4.97
CA PRO A 68 -0.27 -5.26 -4.47
C PRO A 68 -1.19 -6.34 -3.91
N ALA A 69 -1.29 -7.49 -4.56
CA ALA A 69 -2.11 -8.62 -4.13
C ALA A 69 -1.70 -9.23 -2.77
N ALA A 70 -0.52 -8.89 -2.23
CA ALA A 70 -0.07 -9.33 -0.91
C ALA A 70 -0.61 -8.45 0.23
N TYR A 71 -1.29 -7.36 -0.09
CA TYR A 71 -1.77 -6.36 0.86
C TYR A 71 -3.29 -6.26 0.86
N LYS A 72 -3.85 -5.79 1.97
CA LYS A 72 -5.25 -5.37 2.04
C LYS A 72 -5.48 -4.20 1.09
N ASP A 73 -6.74 -4.01 0.70
CA ASP A 73 -7.15 -2.83 -0.05
C ASP A 73 -6.94 -1.57 0.80
N VAL A 74 -6.08 -0.67 0.31
CA VAL A 74 -5.74 0.57 1.02
C VAL A 74 -6.93 1.51 1.16
N ASP A 75 -7.84 1.51 0.19
CA ASP A 75 -9.01 2.39 0.22
C ASP A 75 -9.98 1.95 1.32
N LEU A 76 -10.21 0.64 1.50
CA LEU A 76 -10.98 0.10 2.62
C LEU A 76 -10.34 0.40 3.98
N VAL A 77 -9.01 0.32 4.07
CA VAL A 77 -8.30 0.65 5.32
C VAL A 77 -8.45 2.14 5.65
N VAL A 78 -8.30 3.01 4.65
CA VAL A 78 -8.45 4.47 4.83
C VAL A 78 -9.89 4.83 5.15
N ASP A 79 -10.89 4.19 4.52
CA ASP A 79 -12.30 4.39 4.85
C ASP A 79 -12.59 3.99 6.31
N THR A 80 -12.00 2.90 6.78
CA THR A 80 -12.17 2.45 8.17
C THR A 80 -11.68 3.51 9.16
N VAL A 81 -10.46 4.05 8.99
CA VAL A 81 -9.93 5.07 9.92
C VAL A 81 -10.66 6.41 9.80
N THR A 82 -11.15 6.74 8.62
CA THR A 82 -11.95 7.95 8.40
C THR A 82 -13.32 7.84 9.05
N ASN A 83 -14.01 6.73 8.85
CA ASN A 83 -15.31 6.47 9.47
C ASN A 83 -15.22 6.37 11.00
N ALA A 84 -14.09 5.91 11.53
CA ALA A 84 -13.81 5.92 12.95
C ALA A 84 -13.50 7.32 13.52
N GLY A 85 -13.44 8.36 12.68
CA GLY A 85 -13.13 9.73 13.13
C GLY A 85 -11.65 9.95 13.49
N ILE A 86 -10.76 9.00 13.17
CA ILE A 86 -9.32 9.07 13.53
C ILE A 86 -8.58 10.00 12.57
N ALA A 87 -8.92 9.96 11.28
CA ALA A 87 -8.27 10.75 10.25
C ALA A 87 -9.27 11.24 9.21
N ALA A 88 -8.92 12.31 8.51
CA ALA A 88 -9.67 12.83 7.36
C ALA A 88 -8.82 12.70 6.09
N LYS A 89 -9.44 12.30 4.98
CA LYS A 89 -8.81 12.21 3.66
C LYS A 89 -8.46 13.60 3.15
N VAL A 90 -7.23 13.78 2.65
CA VAL A 90 -6.76 15.04 2.03
C VAL A 90 -6.53 14.85 0.55
N ALA A 91 -5.70 13.85 0.17
CA ALA A 91 -5.36 13.61 -1.23
C ALA A 91 -5.08 12.13 -1.48
N LEU A 92 -5.48 11.66 -2.66
CA LEU A 92 -5.11 10.38 -3.24
C LEU A 92 -3.91 10.57 -4.15
N LEU A 93 -2.84 9.80 -3.92
CA LEU A 93 -1.63 9.81 -4.72
C LEU A 93 -1.55 8.54 -5.57
N LYS A 94 -1.27 8.68 -6.87
CA LYS A 94 -0.98 7.58 -7.78
C LYS A 94 0.52 7.43 -7.96
N PRO A 95 1.08 6.20 -7.89
CA PRO A 95 2.51 6.01 -8.09
C PRO A 95 2.90 6.22 -9.56
N LEU A 96 4.02 6.93 -9.78
CA LEU A 96 4.67 7.05 -11.10
C LEU A 96 5.92 6.18 -11.17
N VAL A 97 6.62 6.06 -10.05
CA VAL A 97 7.86 5.30 -9.92
C VAL A 97 7.84 4.51 -8.61
N VAL A 98 8.30 3.29 -8.66
CA VAL A 98 8.53 2.45 -7.45
C VAL A 98 9.97 1.95 -7.46
N ILE A 99 10.68 2.21 -6.35
CA ILE A 99 12.04 1.75 -6.11
C ILE A 99 12.02 0.79 -4.91
N LYS A 100 12.52 -0.42 -5.12
CA LYS A 100 12.60 -1.46 -4.08
C LYS A 100 14.03 -1.99 -3.96
N GLY A 101 14.54 -1.95 -2.75
CA GLY A 101 15.85 -2.47 -2.38
C GLY A 101 15.92 -3.98 -2.21
#